data_1bb110a77fa08677b81fe082e1697fb3
#
_entry.id   1bb110a77fa08677b81fe082e1697fb3
#
_cell.length_a   1.000
_cell.length_b   1.000
_cell.length_c   1.000
_cell.angle_alpha   90.00
_cell.angle_beta   90.00
_cell.angle_gamma   90.00
#
_symmetry.space_group_name_H-M   'P 1'
#
loop_
_entity.id
_entity.type
_entity.pdbx_description
1 polymer ?
#
loop_
_entity_poly.entity_id
_entity_poly.type
_entity_poly.pdbx_seq_one_letter_code
_entity_poly.pdbx_strand_id
1 'polypeptide(L)'
;MSIKIKELPELERPYEKLERYGEKALSDAELLAIIIKSGNKNETSVQVAQKLLSLNKTTKENLEYLHTLSLEELMEVNGIGKVKAIQLKAVGEIAIRMFSRTKYQKTIIRKPGDLASLLLNSTKFEEKEIAKIAILNSQNELLKIQNISKGGTNFVNISAREILVEPIKLKAPKYILIHNHPGRSTKPSRADIETTKSLYKASQILGIELLDHII
;
A
#
# COMPACT_ATOMS: atom_id res chain seq x y z
N MET A 1 4.24 -36.51 17.05
CA MET A 1 2.79 -36.35 16.78
C MET A 1 2.52 -34.84 16.70
N SER A 2 1.85 -34.38 15.66
CA SER A 2 1.48 -32.95 15.54
C SER A 2 0.25 -32.72 16.40
N ILE A 3 0.30 -31.76 17.33
CA ILE A 3 -0.83 -31.33 18.15
C ILE A 3 -1.89 -30.70 17.24
N LYS A 4 -3.11 -31.16 17.27
CA LYS A 4 -4.23 -30.52 16.55
C LYS A 4 -4.70 -29.31 17.30
N ILE A 5 -5.21 -28.26 16.59
CA ILE A 5 -5.74 -27.05 17.25
C ILE A 5 -6.79 -27.38 18.32
N LYS A 6 -7.59 -28.43 18.10
CA LYS A 6 -8.59 -28.90 19.08
C LYS A 6 -8.00 -29.51 20.36
N GLU A 7 -6.70 -29.84 20.36
CA GLU A 7 -5.98 -30.36 21.51
C GLU A 7 -5.32 -29.24 22.33
N LEU A 8 -5.28 -28.01 21.80
CA LEU A 8 -4.83 -26.84 22.57
C LEU A 8 -5.88 -26.45 23.62
N PRO A 9 -5.45 -25.82 24.72
CA PRO A 9 -6.37 -25.18 25.65
C PRO A 9 -7.32 -24.25 24.91
N GLU A 10 -8.55 -24.16 25.30
CA GLU A 10 -9.60 -23.41 24.62
C GLU A 10 -9.20 -21.95 24.41
N LEU A 11 -8.52 -21.32 25.36
CA LEU A 11 -8.04 -19.94 25.30
C LEU A 11 -6.86 -19.70 24.35
N GLU A 12 -6.23 -20.76 23.87
CA GLU A 12 -5.12 -20.70 22.91
C GLU A 12 -5.58 -20.98 21.47
N ARG A 13 -6.86 -21.31 21.29
CA ARG A 13 -7.44 -21.51 19.96
C ARG A 13 -7.82 -20.16 19.36
N PRO A 14 -7.38 -19.83 18.13
CA PRO A 14 -7.58 -18.50 17.57
C PRO A 14 -9.05 -18.04 17.51
N TYR A 15 -10.00 -18.92 17.20
CA TYR A 15 -11.41 -18.57 17.13
C TYR A 15 -11.98 -18.21 18.50
N GLU A 16 -11.76 -19.07 19.49
CA GLU A 16 -12.23 -18.90 20.86
C GLU A 16 -11.55 -17.72 21.55
N LYS A 17 -10.27 -17.50 21.23
CA LYS A 17 -9.49 -16.36 21.72
C LYS A 17 -10.04 -15.05 21.14
N LEU A 18 -10.39 -15.02 19.84
CA LEU A 18 -11.00 -13.84 19.22
C LEU A 18 -12.37 -13.53 19.81
N GLU A 19 -13.22 -14.56 19.98
CA GLU A 19 -14.57 -14.42 20.55
C GLU A 19 -14.53 -13.86 21.96
N ARG A 20 -13.59 -14.32 22.78
CA ARG A 20 -13.52 -13.96 24.19
C ARG A 20 -12.79 -12.63 24.46
N TYR A 21 -11.73 -12.35 23.74
CA TYR A 21 -10.82 -11.23 24.02
C TYR A 21 -10.76 -10.17 22.90
N GLY A 22 -11.46 -10.41 21.80
CA GLY A 22 -11.47 -9.52 20.63
C GLY A 22 -10.23 -9.67 19.75
N GLU A 23 -10.30 -9.05 18.59
CA GLU A 23 -9.29 -9.16 17.53
C GLU A 23 -7.91 -8.63 17.92
N LYS A 24 -7.85 -7.65 18.83
CA LYS A 24 -6.59 -7.03 19.27
C LYS A 24 -5.73 -7.95 20.15
N ALA A 25 -6.32 -9.01 20.70
CA ALA A 25 -5.61 -9.98 21.51
C ALA A 25 -4.87 -11.04 20.69
N LEU A 26 -5.11 -11.10 19.38
CA LEU A 26 -4.51 -12.10 18.50
C LEU A 26 -3.20 -11.57 17.88
N SER A 27 -2.25 -12.49 17.74
CA SER A 27 -1.06 -12.27 16.92
C SER A 27 -1.42 -12.32 15.43
N ASP A 28 -0.54 -11.80 14.56
CA ASP A 28 -0.69 -11.87 13.10
C ASP A 28 -0.85 -13.31 12.61
N ALA A 29 -0.09 -14.25 13.19
CA ALA A 29 -0.20 -15.66 12.87
C ALA A 29 -1.57 -16.27 13.25
N GLU A 30 -2.14 -15.86 14.37
CA GLU A 30 -3.46 -16.31 14.80
C GLU A 30 -4.58 -15.72 13.91
N LEU A 31 -4.47 -14.44 13.51
CA LEU A 31 -5.40 -13.83 12.56
C LEU A 31 -5.37 -14.54 11.21
N LEU A 32 -4.17 -14.80 10.68
CA LEU A 32 -4.00 -15.56 9.44
C LEU A 32 -4.52 -17.00 9.57
N ALA A 33 -4.33 -17.63 10.74
CA ALA A 33 -4.82 -18.99 11.00
C ALA A 33 -6.35 -19.08 10.92
N ILE A 34 -7.07 -18.04 11.33
CA ILE A 34 -8.53 -17.95 11.17
C ILE A 34 -8.90 -17.89 9.69
N ILE A 35 -8.17 -17.09 8.88
CA ILE A 35 -8.43 -16.93 7.45
C ILE A 35 -8.19 -18.22 6.67
N ILE A 36 -7.05 -18.90 6.90
CA ILE A 36 -6.70 -20.14 6.23
C ILE A 36 -7.42 -21.38 6.78
N LYS A 37 -8.10 -21.26 7.93
CA LYS A 37 -8.97 -22.22 8.62
C LYS A 37 -8.29 -23.52 9.06
N SER A 38 -7.46 -24.12 8.24
CA SER A 38 -6.85 -25.44 8.51
C SER A 38 -5.37 -25.43 8.16
N GLY A 39 -4.61 -26.22 8.89
CA GLY A 39 -3.22 -26.52 8.55
C GLY A 39 -3.07 -27.60 7.46
N ASN A 40 -2.05 -28.41 7.60
CA ASN A 40 -1.80 -29.62 6.80
C ASN A 40 -1.79 -30.86 7.72
N LYS A 41 -1.36 -32.03 7.19
CA LYS A 41 -1.30 -33.28 7.97
C LYS A 41 -0.38 -33.21 9.19
N ASN A 42 0.64 -32.35 9.14
CA ASN A 42 1.72 -32.29 10.12
C ASN A 42 1.73 -31.00 10.94
N GLU A 43 0.98 -29.98 10.54
CA GLU A 43 1.06 -28.64 11.10
C GLU A 43 -0.34 -28.03 11.31
N THR A 44 -0.49 -27.28 12.39
CA THR A 44 -1.70 -26.48 12.66
C THR A 44 -1.80 -25.30 11.70
N SER A 45 -2.98 -24.66 11.61
CA SER A 45 -3.12 -23.43 10.82
C SER A 45 -2.25 -22.30 11.36
N VAL A 46 -1.98 -22.23 12.66
CA VAL A 46 -1.08 -21.23 13.27
C VAL A 46 0.37 -21.45 12.80
N GLN A 47 0.84 -22.70 12.80
CA GLN A 47 2.19 -23.02 12.32
C GLN A 47 2.36 -22.72 10.83
N VAL A 48 1.34 -23.01 10.01
CA VAL A 48 1.36 -22.65 8.58
C VAL A 48 1.37 -21.13 8.40
N ALA A 49 0.61 -20.40 9.20
CA ALA A 49 0.61 -18.93 9.18
C ALA A 49 1.97 -18.34 9.61
N GLN A 50 2.62 -18.90 10.63
CA GLN A 50 3.98 -18.51 11.04
C GLN A 50 5.00 -18.70 9.90
N LYS A 51 4.87 -19.79 9.14
CA LYS A 51 5.72 -20.01 7.95
C LYS A 51 5.48 -18.98 6.87
N LEU A 52 4.23 -18.61 6.61
CA LEU A 52 3.91 -17.54 5.66
C LEU A 52 4.57 -16.22 6.07
N LEU A 53 4.49 -15.84 7.35
CA LEU A 53 5.11 -14.62 7.87
C LEU A 53 6.64 -14.68 7.80
N SER A 54 7.25 -15.86 7.95
CA SER A 54 8.70 -16.05 7.90
C SER A 54 9.31 -16.05 6.50
N LEU A 55 8.51 -16.01 5.43
CA LEU A 55 9.02 -15.86 4.04
C LEU A 55 9.77 -14.53 3.85
N ASN A 56 9.44 -13.52 4.61
CA ASN A 56 10.17 -12.25 4.62
C ASN A 56 11.46 -12.37 5.45
N LYS A 57 12.60 -12.58 4.78
CA LYS A 57 13.92 -12.72 5.42
C LYS A 57 14.54 -11.38 5.89
N THR A 58 14.00 -10.24 5.51
CA THR A 58 14.69 -8.95 5.62
C THR A 58 14.18 -8.04 6.74
N THR A 59 12.98 -8.25 7.24
CA THR A 59 12.40 -7.42 8.33
C THR A 59 11.44 -8.23 9.16
N LYS A 60 11.18 -7.76 10.39
CA LYS A 60 10.23 -8.37 11.34
C LYS A 60 8.93 -8.83 10.65
N GLU A 61 8.41 -9.97 11.10
CA GLU A 61 7.09 -10.52 10.76
C GLU A 61 6.10 -9.41 10.45
N ASN A 62 5.65 -9.33 9.19
CA ASN A 62 4.81 -8.24 8.79
C ASN A 62 3.76 -8.73 7.78
N LEU A 63 2.48 -8.58 8.14
CA LEU A 63 1.34 -8.87 7.27
C LEU A 63 1.42 -8.14 5.92
N GLU A 64 2.06 -6.97 5.92
CA GLU A 64 2.21 -6.16 4.71
C GLU A 64 2.94 -6.89 3.56
N TYR A 65 3.91 -7.76 3.89
CA TYR A 65 4.65 -8.49 2.89
C TYR A 65 3.78 -9.50 2.11
N LEU A 66 2.78 -10.10 2.77
CA LEU A 66 1.93 -11.12 2.13
C LEU A 66 1.16 -10.60 0.91
N HIS A 67 0.88 -9.30 0.88
CA HIS A 67 0.19 -8.69 -0.24
C HIS A 67 1.06 -8.63 -1.51
N THR A 68 2.40 -8.58 -1.39
CA THR A 68 3.32 -8.51 -2.53
C THR A 68 3.54 -9.88 -3.19
N LEU A 69 3.34 -10.98 -2.45
CA LEU A 69 3.54 -12.33 -2.95
C LEU A 69 2.55 -12.68 -4.07
N SER A 70 3.05 -13.39 -5.09
CA SER A 70 2.21 -13.98 -6.13
C SER A 70 1.39 -15.17 -5.59
N LEU A 71 0.42 -15.65 -6.36
CA LEU A 71 -0.32 -16.87 -6.00
C LEU A 71 0.60 -18.09 -5.95
N GLU A 72 1.56 -18.17 -6.87
CA GLU A 72 2.54 -19.23 -6.98
C GLU A 72 3.43 -19.27 -5.74
N GLU A 73 4.00 -18.13 -5.34
CA GLU A 73 4.84 -18.01 -4.13
C GLU A 73 4.09 -18.38 -2.85
N LEU A 74 2.82 -17.97 -2.73
CA LEU A 74 1.98 -18.36 -1.61
C LEU A 74 1.77 -19.89 -1.57
N MET A 75 1.59 -20.53 -2.73
CA MET A 75 1.38 -21.97 -2.83
C MET A 75 2.64 -22.80 -2.59
N GLU A 76 3.84 -22.23 -2.59
CA GLU A 76 5.08 -22.92 -2.19
C GLU A 76 5.07 -23.30 -0.70
N VAL A 77 4.27 -22.61 0.11
CA VAL A 77 4.12 -22.94 1.53
C VAL A 77 3.27 -24.19 1.70
N ASN A 78 3.87 -25.25 2.25
CA ASN A 78 3.16 -26.49 2.52
C ASN A 78 1.94 -26.24 3.42
N GLY A 79 0.75 -26.59 2.95
CA GLY A 79 -0.52 -26.33 3.63
C GLY A 79 -1.31 -25.15 3.05
N ILE A 80 -0.74 -24.42 2.08
CA ILE A 80 -1.41 -23.38 1.30
C ILE A 80 -1.66 -23.91 -0.11
N GLY A 81 -2.89 -24.34 -0.36
CA GLY A 81 -3.35 -24.66 -1.72
C GLY A 81 -3.98 -23.43 -2.39
N LYS A 82 -4.36 -23.59 -3.66
CA LYS A 82 -4.94 -22.53 -4.50
C LYS A 82 -6.04 -21.72 -3.82
N VAL A 83 -6.97 -22.38 -3.13
CA VAL A 83 -8.10 -21.71 -2.44
C VAL A 83 -7.59 -20.77 -1.33
N LYS A 84 -6.68 -21.25 -0.49
CA LYS A 84 -6.11 -20.45 0.62
C LYS A 84 -5.28 -19.27 0.09
N ALA A 85 -4.49 -19.47 -0.96
CA ALA A 85 -3.74 -18.42 -1.62
C ALA A 85 -4.68 -17.32 -2.15
N ILE A 86 -5.77 -17.69 -2.80
CA ILE A 86 -6.81 -16.73 -3.26
C ILE A 86 -7.45 -15.99 -2.08
N GLN A 87 -7.77 -16.66 -1.00
CA GLN A 87 -8.35 -16.03 0.21
C GLN A 87 -7.38 -14.98 0.79
N LEU A 88 -6.10 -15.30 0.92
CA LEU A 88 -5.07 -14.37 1.39
C LEU A 88 -4.95 -13.14 0.49
N LYS A 89 -4.90 -13.32 -0.83
CA LYS A 89 -4.88 -12.22 -1.80
C LYS A 89 -6.14 -11.35 -1.71
N ALA A 90 -7.31 -11.96 -1.56
CA ALA A 90 -8.56 -11.23 -1.44
C ALA A 90 -8.62 -10.38 -0.15
N VAL A 91 -8.15 -10.92 0.99
CA VAL A 91 -8.05 -10.17 2.25
C VAL A 91 -7.08 -9.00 2.12
N GLY A 92 -5.91 -9.21 1.51
CA GLY A 92 -4.95 -8.14 1.24
C GLY A 92 -5.55 -7.02 0.39
N GLU A 93 -6.26 -7.35 -0.68
CA GLU A 93 -6.92 -6.37 -1.54
C GLU A 93 -8.06 -5.63 -0.81
N ILE A 94 -8.86 -6.33 0.01
CA ILE A 94 -9.89 -5.68 0.85
C ILE A 94 -9.26 -4.66 1.77
N ALA A 95 -8.17 -5.02 2.46
CA ALA A 95 -7.45 -4.10 3.34
C ALA A 95 -6.96 -2.85 2.58
N ILE A 96 -6.36 -3.02 1.40
CA ILE A 96 -5.93 -1.90 0.55
C ILE A 96 -7.12 -1.00 0.18
N ARG A 97 -8.25 -1.58 -0.24
CA ARG A 97 -9.44 -0.80 -0.58
C ARG A 97 -10.05 -0.07 0.61
N MET A 98 -10.07 -0.69 1.77
CA MET A 98 -10.52 -0.04 3.01
C MET A 98 -9.65 1.17 3.34
N PHE A 99 -8.33 1.04 3.30
CA PHE A 99 -7.41 2.15 3.53
C PHE A 99 -7.46 3.21 2.43
N SER A 100 -7.71 2.82 1.17
CA SER A 100 -7.81 3.77 0.04
C SER A 100 -9.12 4.56 0.03
N ARG A 101 -10.22 4.01 0.55
CA ARG A 101 -11.54 4.67 0.54
C ARG A 101 -11.76 5.69 1.66
N THR A 102 -10.96 5.70 2.70
CA THR A 102 -11.29 6.43 3.94
C THR A 102 -10.86 7.90 3.96
N LYS A 103 -10.49 8.58 2.84
CA LYS A 103 -9.65 9.73 3.10
C LYS A 103 -9.81 11.07 2.41
N TYR A 104 -10.75 11.30 1.54
CA TYR A 104 -10.78 12.63 0.91
C TYR A 104 -11.83 13.60 1.46
N GLN A 105 -12.54 13.25 2.53
CA GLN A 105 -13.42 14.22 3.19
C GLN A 105 -12.59 15.18 4.05
N LYS A 106 -12.33 16.39 3.51
CA LYS A 106 -11.75 17.55 4.22
C LYS A 106 -10.30 17.37 4.71
N THR A 107 -9.44 16.70 3.96
CA THR A 107 -8.01 16.67 4.30
C THR A 107 -7.34 17.94 3.81
N ILE A 108 -6.90 18.80 4.73
CA ILE A 108 -6.13 20.01 4.43
C ILE A 108 -4.64 19.65 4.48
N ILE A 109 -3.92 19.96 3.41
CA ILE A 109 -2.46 19.76 3.33
C ILE A 109 -1.78 21.06 3.78
N ARG A 110 -1.15 21.01 4.95
CA ARG A 110 -0.46 22.17 5.55
C ARG A 110 1.06 22.10 5.38
N LYS A 111 1.60 20.89 5.27
CA LYS A 111 3.02 20.60 5.10
C LYS A 111 3.22 19.33 4.26
N PRO A 112 4.37 19.15 3.62
CA PRO A 112 4.65 17.95 2.81
C PRO A 112 4.42 16.64 3.54
N GLY A 113 4.75 16.57 4.83
CA GLY A 113 4.56 15.40 5.67
C GLY A 113 3.10 14.94 5.80
N ASP A 114 2.12 15.82 5.67
CA ASP A 114 0.71 15.46 5.73
C ASP A 114 0.33 14.57 4.54
N LEU A 115 0.82 14.94 3.35
CA LEU A 115 0.60 14.18 2.12
C LEU A 115 1.45 12.91 2.08
N ALA A 116 2.71 12.99 2.52
CA ALA A 116 3.58 11.82 2.63
C ALA A 116 2.96 10.75 3.54
N SER A 117 2.43 11.12 4.70
CA SER A 117 1.76 10.20 5.63
C SER A 117 0.52 9.55 5.02
N LEU A 118 -0.24 10.28 4.20
CA LEU A 118 -1.39 9.76 3.47
C LEU A 118 -1.02 8.69 2.44
N LEU A 119 0.12 8.88 1.76
CA LEU A 119 0.54 8.07 0.65
C LEU A 119 1.48 6.93 1.05
N LEU A 120 2.12 7.01 2.22
CA LEU A 120 3.14 6.07 2.66
C LEU A 120 2.68 4.62 2.53
N ASN A 121 1.45 4.32 2.97
CA ASN A 121 0.89 2.98 2.91
C ASN A 121 0.59 2.49 1.48
N SER A 122 0.40 3.40 0.53
CA SER A 122 0.08 3.06 -0.87
C SER A 122 1.30 3.09 -1.81
N THR A 123 2.43 3.62 -1.33
CA THR A 123 3.67 3.72 -2.13
C THR A 123 4.81 2.88 -1.58
N LYS A 124 4.73 2.48 -0.31
CA LYS A 124 5.78 1.74 0.39
C LYS A 124 6.10 0.36 -0.23
N PHE A 125 5.12 -0.25 -0.90
CA PHE A 125 5.24 -1.58 -1.49
C PHE A 125 5.39 -1.57 -3.01
N GLU A 126 5.49 -0.40 -3.61
CA GLU A 126 5.64 -0.30 -5.04
C GLU A 126 7.09 -0.57 -5.45
N GLU A 127 7.29 -1.67 -6.15
CA GLU A 127 8.60 -2.08 -6.68
C GLU A 127 9.04 -1.25 -7.89
N LYS A 128 8.11 -0.49 -8.47
CA LYS A 128 8.34 0.38 -9.63
C LYS A 128 8.16 1.83 -9.23
N GLU A 129 8.84 2.69 -9.97
CA GLU A 129 8.64 4.12 -9.86
C GLU A 129 7.21 4.49 -10.31
N ILE A 130 6.45 5.12 -9.42
CA ILE A 130 5.09 5.59 -9.67
C ILE A 130 5.02 7.08 -9.41
N ALA A 131 4.50 7.80 -10.39
CA ALA A 131 4.19 9.21 -10.24
C ALA A 131 2.71 9.42 -9.94
N LYS A 132 2.43 10.29 -8.99
CA LYS A 132 1.08 10.72 -8.59
C LYS A 132 1.02 12.23 -8.52
N ILE A 133 -0.18 12.78 -8.67
CA ILE A 133 -0.46 14.18 -8.31
C ILE A 133 -1.53 14.24 -7.23
N ALA A 134 -1.34 15.12 -6.28
CA ALA A 134 -2.36 15.55 -5.34
C ALA A 134 -2.92 16.89 -5.81
N ILE A 135 -4.20 16.93 -6.11
CA ILE A 135 -4.91 18.10 -6.64
C ILE A 135 -5.62 18.78 -5.48
N LEU A 136 -5.41 20.08 -5.34
CA LEU A 136 -5.87 20.86 -4.20
C LEU A 136 -6.74 22.03 -4.62
N ASN A 137 -7.68 22.42 -3.76
CA ASN A 137 -8.40 23.68 -3.91
C ASN A 137 -7.58 24.87 -3.35
N SER A 138 -8.16 26.09 -3.40
CA SER A 138 -7.51 27.31 -2.91
C SER A 138 -7.20 27.28 -1.40
N GLN A 139 -7.91 26.49 -0.63
CA GLN A 139 -7.73 26.31 0.82
C GLN A 139 -6.79 25.15 1.17
N ASN A 140 -6.08 24.61 0.16
CA ASN A 140 -5.21 23.42 0.28
C ASN A 140 -5.95 22.14 0.74
N GLU A 141 -7.27 22.08 0.54
CA GLU A 141 -8.02 20.84 0.74
C GLU A 141 -7.75 19.88 -0.44
N LEU A 142 -7.52 18.64 -0.12
CA LEU A 142 -7.25 17.59 -1.10
C LEU A 142 -8.54 17.21 -1.84
N LEU A 143 -8.60 17.54 -3.12
CA LEU A 143 -9.70 17.19 -4.01
C LEU A 143 -9.56 15.76 -4.55
N LYS A 144 -8.35 15.41 -4.98
CA LYS A 144 -8.09 14.10 -5.62
C LYS A 144 -6.60 13.75 -5.57
N ILE A 145 -6.30 12.45 -5.48
CA ILE A 145 -4.99 11.91 -5.83
C ILE A 145 -5.15 11.08 -7.11
N GLN A 146 -4.31 11.38 -8.09
CA GLN A 146 -4.33 10.74 -9.41
C GLN A 146 -2.99 10.07 -9.68
N ASN A 147 -2.99 8.79 -10.08
CA ASN A 147 -1.81 8.15 -10.65
C ASN A 147 -1.57 8.67 -12.07
N ILE A 148 -0.35 9.10 -12.35
CA ILE A 148 0.05 9.63 -13.66
C ILE A 148 0.69 8.55 -14.51
N SER A 149 1.57 7.72 -13.92
CA SER A 149 2.19 6.60 -14.63
C SER A 149 1.65 5.26 -14.15
N LYS A 150 1.41 4.33 -15.06
CA LYS A 150 1.22 2.90 -14.78
C LYS A 150 2.32 2.12 -15.47
N GLY A 151 3.20 1.53 -14.65
CA GLY A 151 4.05 0.40 -15.00
C GLY A 151 4.87 0.51 -16.30
N GLY A 152 6.15 0.82 -16.20
CA GLY A 152 7.13 0.68 -17.27
C GLY A 152 7.57 1.97 -17.98
N THR A 153 6.90 3.08 -17.78
CA THR A 153 7.37 4.39 -18.26
C THR A 153 8.09 5.09 -17.10
N ASN A 154 9.37 5.41 -17.27
CA ASN A 154 10.07 6.25 -16.29
C ASN A 154 9.32 7.57 -16.15
N PHE A 155 9.16 8.06 -14.94
CA PHE A 155 8.52 9.34 -14.62
C PHE A 155 9.03 10.50 -15.50
N VAL A 156 10.29 10.48 -15.85
CA VAL A 156 10.99 11.48 -16.70
C VAL A 156 10.34 11.66 -18.08
N ASN A 157 9.60 10.69 -18.59
CA ASN A 157 8.98 10.74 -19.91
C ASN A 157 7.51 11.20 -19.90
N ILE A 158 6.98 11.61 -18.74
CA ILE A 158 5.59 12.06 -18.63
C ILE A 158 5.50 13.52 -19.06
N SER A 159 4.62 13.79 -20.02
CA SER A 159 4.44 15.16 -20.52
C SER A 159 3.70 16.04 -19.50
N ALA A 160 4.01 17.35 -19.47
CA ALA A 160 3.27 18.31 -18.67
C ALA A 160 1.76 18.28 -18.97
N ARG A 161 1.38 17.99 -20.22
CA ARG A 161 -0.03 17.83 -20.62
C ARG A 161 -0.71 16.71 -19.84
N GLU A 162 -0.09 15.53 -19.70
CA GLU A 162 -0.68 14.39 -18.98
C GLU A 162 -0.87 14.69 -17.50
N ILE A 163 0.06 15.43 -16.90
CA ILE A 163 0.00 15.83 -15.49
C ILE A 163 -1.09 16.88 -15.25
N LEU A 164 -1.21 17.89 -16.13
CA LEU A 164 -2.07 19.04 -15.92
C LEU A 164 -3.51 18.85 -16.41
N VAL A 165 -3.81 17.81 -17.18
CA VAL A 165 -5.17 17.52 -17.68
C VAL A 165 -6.18 17.42 -16.55
N GLU A 166 -5.86 16.72 -15.47
CA GLU A 166 -6.81 16.47 -14.40
C GLU A 166 -7.01 17.72 -13.49
N PRO A 167 -5.97 18.45 -13.07
CA PRO A 167 -6.14 19.77 -12.44
C PRO A 167 -7.03 20.73 -13.26
N ILE A 168 -6.84 20.78 -14.58
CA ILE A 168 -7.66 21.62 -15.48
C ILE A 168 -9.13 21.20 -15.44
N LYS A 169 -9.41 19.89 -15.58
CA LYS A 169 -10.78 19.36 -15.53
C LYS A 169 -11.49 19.67 -14.22
N LEU A 170 -10.76 19.61 -13.11
CA LEU A 170 -11.27 19.92 -11.78
C LEU A 170 -11.29 21.43 -11.48
N LYS A 171 -10.82 22.26 -12.39
CA LYS A 171 -10.64 23.73 -12.18
C LYS A 171 -9.86 24.01 -10.89
N ALA A 172 -8.90 23.14 -10.58
CA ALA A 172 -8.11 23.23 -9.37
C ALA A 172 -6.97 24.23 -9.54
N PRO A 173 -6.79 25.16 -8.57
CA PRO A 173 -5.74 26.17 -8.66
C PRO A 173 -4.35 25.66 -8.31
N LYS A 174 -4.26 24.50 -7.64
CA LYS A 174 -3.00 23.99 -7.07
C LYS A 174 -2.87 22.49 -7.22
N TYR A 175 -1.62 22.02 -7.29
CA TYR A 175 -1.31 20.60 -7.18
C TYR A 175 0.08 20.38 -6.58
N ILE A 176 0.33 19.15 -6.09
CA ILE A 176 1.62 18.65 -5.63
C ILE A 176 1.96 17.44 -6.47
N LEU A 177 3.20 17.37 -6.95
CA LEU A 177 3.72 16.21 -7.63
C LEU A 177 4.35 15.27 -6.61
N ILE A 178 4.19 13.96 -6.79
CA ILE A 178 4.73 12.95 -5.90
C ILE A 178 5.27 11.80 -6.74
N HIS A 179 6.46 11.31 -6.42
CA HIS A 179 6.91 10.02 -6.94
C HIS A 179 7.75 9.27 -5.88
N ASN A 180 7.82 7.96 -6.00
CA ASN A 180 8.65 7.12 -5.14
C ASN A 180 9.92 6.70 -5.87
N HIS A 181 11.02 6.59 -5.13
CA HIS A 181 12.23 5.91 -5.60
C HIS A 181 12.28 4.50 -5.00
N PRO A 182 12.14 3.41 -5.78
CA PRO A 182 12.22 2.04 -5.26
C PRO A 182 13.54 1.75 -4.54
N GLY A 183 14.63 2.42 -4.93
CA GLY A 183 15.94 2.36 -4.28
C GLY A 183 16.02 3.08 -2.93
N ARG A 184 14.90 3.58 -2.37
CA ARG A 184 14.80 4.26 -1.07
C ARG A 184 15.65 5.52 -0.90
N SER A 185 16.14 6.11 -1.99
CA SER A 185 16.80 7.43 -1.94
C SER A 185 15.76 8.53 -2.00
N THR A 186 15.80 9.48 -1.07
CA THR A 186 14.94 10.67 -1.08
C THR A 186 15.60 11.86 -1.79
N LYS A 187 16.80 11.67 -2.37
CA LYS A 187 17.50 12.72 -3.11
C LYS A 187 16.95 12.80 -4.53
N PRO A 188 16.53 13.99 -5.00
CA PRO A 188 16.09 14.17 -6.38
C PRO A 188 17.23 13.89 -7.36
N SER A 189 16.91 13.20 -8.43
CA SER A 189 17.81 13.02 -9.57
C SER A 189 17.87 14.33 -10.39
N ARG A 190 18.86 14.43 -11.31
CA ARG A 190 18.91 15.56 -12.26
C ARG A 190 17.65 15.61 -13.13
N ALA A 191 17.13 14.47 -13.51
CA ALA A 191 15.93 14.34 -14.32
C ALA A 191 14.67 14.82 -13.55
N ASP A 192 14.54 14.53 -12.25
CA ASP A 192 13.44 15.03 -11.41
C ASP A 192 13.45 16.55 -11.34
N ILE A 193 14.64 17.13 -11.19
CA ILE A 193 14.80 18.59 -11.15
C ILE A 193 14.39 19.23 -12.49
N GLU A 194 14.80 18.66 -13.61
CA GLU A 194 14.46 19.16 -14.95
C GLU A 194 12.96 19.02 -15.22
N THR A 195 12.35 17.89 -14.85
CA THR A 195 10.90 17.66 -14.95
C THR A 195 10.14 18.67 -14.09
N THR A 196 10.56 18.89 -12.86
CA THR A 196 9.93 19.89 -11.96
C THR A 196 9.99 21.30 -12.55
N LYS A 197 11.15 21.70 -13.09
CA LYS A 197 11.30 23.02 -13.76
C LYS A 197 10.39 23.16 -14.98
N SER A 198 10.28 22.11 -15.79
CA SER A 198 9.42 22.10 -16.98
C SER A 198 7.95 22.23 -16.58
N LEU A 199 7.52 21.45 -15.59
CA LEU A 199 6.17 21.49 -15.04
C LEU A 199 5.83 22.85 -14.43
N TYR A 200 6.73 23.42 -13.65
CA TYR A 200 6.55 24.74 -13.06
C TYR A 200 6.29 25.80 -14.13
N LYS A 201 7.08 25.82 -15.22
CA LYS A 201 6.87 26.74 -16.34
C LYS A 201 5.52 26.53 -17.02
N ALA A 202 5.13 25.29 -17.29
CA ALA A 202 3.84 24.96 -17.91
C ALA A 202 2.67 25.38 -17.00
N SER A 203 2.80 25.15 -15.71
CA SER A 203 1.79 25.48 -14.70
C SER A 203 1.57 26.99 -14.58
N GLN A 204 2.63 27.78 -14.65
CA GLN A 204 2.54 29.25 -14.64
C GLN A 204 1.69 29.78 -15.80
N ILE A 205 1.87 29.22 -17.00
CA ILE A 205 1.09 29.60 -18.20
C ILE A 205 -0.40 29.31 -18.02
N LEU A 206 -0.73 28.25 -17.31
CA LEU A 206 -2.11 27.81 -17.09
C LEU A 206 -2.75 28.38 -15.84
N GLY A 207 -2.00 29.16 -15.04
CA GLY A 207 -2.49 29.68 -13.76
C GLY A 207 -2.75 28.63 -12.71
N ILE A 208 -2.05 27.47 -12.79
CA ILE A 208 -2.16 26.38 -11.81
C ILE A 208 -0.84 26.31 -11.05
N GLU A 209 -0.86 26.41 -9.74
CA GLU A 209 0.34 26.45 -8.92
C GLU A 209 0.87 25.04 -8.61
N LEU A 210 2.12 24.74 -8.98
CA LEU A 210 2.86 23.60 -8.46
C LEU A 210 3.40 23.98 -7.08
N LEU A 211 2.78 23.48 -6.01
CA LEU A 211 3.18 23.80 -4.64
C LEU A 211 4.47 23.11 -4.22
N ASP A 212 4.63 21.83 -4.59
CA ASP A 212 5.77 21.02 -4.15
C ASP A 212 5.97 19.81 -5.08
N HIS A 213 7.15 19.20 -4.96
CA HIS A 213 7.48 17.91 -5.56
C HIS A 213 8.08 17.00 -4.47
N ILE A 214 7.34 15.99 -4.03
CA ILE A 214 7.69 15.09 -2.92
C ILE A 214 8.25 13.79 -3.47
N ILE A 215 9.39 13.35 -2.92
CA ILE A 215 10.07 12.09 -3.25
C ILE A 215 10.12 11.19 -2.03
#